data_7ef5bb988ffc6592a230ba1df3e145fc
#
_entry.id   7ef5bb988ffc6592a230ba1df3e145fc
#
_cell.length_a   1.000
_cell.length_b   1.000
_cell.length_c   1.000
_cell.angle_alpha   90.00
_cell.angle_beta   90.00
_cell.angle_gamma   90.00
#
_symmetry.space_group_name_H-M   'P 1'
#
loop_
_entity.id
_entity.type
_entity.pdbx_description
1 polymer ?
#
loop_
_entity_poly.entity_id
_entity_poly.type
_entity_poly.pdbx_seq_one_letter_code
_entity_poly.pdbx_strand_id
1 'polypeptide(L)'
;QFFLNSFLRYRYFGKKSILSLPSFFNTNMNWGWKDPRNTFTLPYWLDIFPDAKILYISRHGVDVANSLVTRENKIFSDNLHQNFRNLNKLASLHLPIIRGSMLASGHCSKLSDAFNLWETYMKQGDELINKMGSQILYLKYESVLDEPLYEITKLEEFLELKIPENQRDKIVFGINKPRLFAYKNDSELLNFSKSVKNALNQFGYNH
;
A
#
# COMPACT_ATOMS: atom_id res chain seq x y z
N GLN A 1 4.75 -14.11 20.90
CA GLN A 1 3.49 -14.39 20.21
C GLN A 1 2.28 -13.75 20.90
N PHE A 2 2.20 -13.77 22.22
CA PHE A 2 1.07 -13.23 23.01
C PHE A 2 0.94 -11.68 22.91
N PHE A 3 2.05 -10.95 22.94
CA PHE A 3 2.06 -9.48 22.84
C PHE A 3 1.69 -8.96 21.45
N LEU A 4 2.12 -9.64 20.40
CA LEU A 4 1.79 -9.27 19.01
C LEU A 4 0.29 -9.43 18.74
N ASN A 5 -0.31 -10.50 19.25
CA ASN A 5 -1.74 -10.75 19.17
C ASN A 5 -2.57 -9.67 19.89
N SER A 6 -2.12 -9.19 21.07
CA SER A 6 -2.85 -8.18 21.84
C SER A 6 -2.87 -6.82 21.15
N PHE A 7 -1.77 -6.41 20.50
CA PHE A 7 -1.67 -5.15 19.78
C PHE A 7 -2.51 -5.15 18.49
N LEU A 8 -2.47 -6.22 17.71
CA LEU A 8 -3.29 -6.38 16.52
C LEU A 8 -4.78 -6.40 16.87
N ARG A 9 -5.15 -7.08 17.95
CA ARG A 9 -6.53 -7.13 18.46
C ARG A 9 -7.06 -5.75 18.86
N TYR A 10 -6.29 -4.94 19.60
CA TYR A 10 -6.66 -3.58 19.95
C TYR A 10 -6.93 -2.71 18.72
N ARG A 11 -6.13 -2.86 17.70
CA ARG A 11 -6.25 -2.08 16.46
C ARG A 11 -7.51 -2.41 15.65
N TYR A 12 -7.94 -3.67 15.64
CA TYR A 12 -9.08 -4.14 14.83
C TYR A 12 -10.39 -4.22 15.60
N PHE A 13 -10.37 -4.51 16.90
CA PHE A 13 -11.57 -4.75 17.71
C PHE A 13 -11.84 -3.71 18.80
N GLY A 14 -10.93 -2.74 18.99
CA GLY A 14 -11.06 -1.68 20.01
C GLY A 14 -10.91 -2.16 21.46
N LYS A 15 -11.13 -1.25 22.41
CA LYS A 15 -10.88 -1.48 23.86
C LYS A 15 -11.67 -2.64 24.48
N LYS A 16 -12.86 -2.97 23.96
CA LYS A 16 -13.72 -4.02 24.53
C LYS A 16 -13.20 -5.44 24.27
N SER A 17 -12.24 -5.61 23.37
CA SER A 17 -11.73 -6.92 22.95
C SER A 17 -10.58 -7.45 23.79
N ILE A 18 -10.08 -6.70 24.78
CA ILE A 18 -8.91 -7.10 25.57
C ILE A 18 -9.23 -8.23 26.54
N LEU A 19 -10.50 -8.34 26.99
CA LEU A 19 -10.95 -9.25 28.04
C LEU A 19 -11.79 -10.45 27.57
N SER A 20 -12.33 -10.43 26.34
CA SER A 20 -13.16 -11.54 25.83
C SER A 20 -12.80 -11.77 24.37
N LEU A 21 -12.00 -12.83 24.11
CA LEU A 21 -11.34 -12.96 22.82
C LEU A 21 -11.85 -14.15 22.02
N PRO A 22 -12.69 -13.92 21.00
CA PRO A 22 -12.69 -14.83 19.87
C PRO A 22 -11.33 -14.72 19.16
N SER A 23 -10.77 -15.85 18.77
CA SER A 23 -9.63 -15.89 17.83
C SER A 23 -10.05 -15.17 16.54
N PHE A 24 -9.12 -14.51 15.83
CA PHE A 24 -9.35 -14.01 14.47
C PHE A 24 -9.98 -15.07 13.55
N PHE A 25 -9.67 -16.33 13.82
CA PHE A 25 -10.15 -17.49 13.07
C PHE A 25 -11.59 -17.90 13.40
N ASN A 26 -12.17 -17.37 14.47
CA ASN A 26 -13.52 -17.75 14.96
C ASN A 26 -14.53 -16.61 14.81
N THR A 27 -14.22 -15.57 14.06
CA THR A 27 -15.16 -14.48 13.78
C THR A 27 -15.86 -14.75 12.45
N ASN A 28 -17.20 -14.69 12.43
CA ASN A 28 -18.00 -14.68 11.20
C ASN A 28 -17.88 -13.35 10.44
N MET A 29 -16.82 -12.58 10.70
CA MET A 29 -16.59 -11.29 10.05
C MET A 29 -15.51 -11.43 8.98
N ASN A 30 -15.75 -10.81 7.84
CA ASN A 30 -14.73 -10.67 6.82
C ASN A 30 -13.60 -9.77 7.35
N TRP A 31 -12.39 -10.21 7.20
CA TRP A 31 -11.21 -9.50 7.64
C TRP A 31 -10.09 -9.58 6.60
N GLY A 32 -9.16 -8.66 6.67
CA GLY A 32 -8.02 -8.63 5.78
C GLY A 32 -6.96 -7.67 6.26
N TRP A 33 -5.83 -7.67 5.60
CA TRP A 33 -4.75 -6.72 5.87
C TRP A 33 -4.11 -6.24 4.59
N LYS A 34 -3.41 -5.11 4.67
CA LYS A 34 -2.66 -4.56 3.57
C LYS A 34 -1.20 -4.34 3.98
N ASP A 35 -0.28 -4.95 3.24
CA ASP A 35 1.15 -4.66 3.31
C ASP A 35 1.75 -4.80 1.90
N PRO A 36 2.48 -3.78 1.39
CA PRO A 36 3.12 -3.87 0.07
C PRO A 36 4.06 -5.08 -0.06
N ARG A 37 4.70 -5.50 1.03
CA ARG A 37 5.61 -6.64 1.06
C ARG A 37 4.90 -7.97 0.78
N ASN A 38 3.57 -8.01 0.88
CA ASN A 38 2.79 -9.20 0.53
C ASN A 38 3.01 -9.62 -0.92
N THR A 39 3.38 -8.71 -1.82
CA THR A 39 3.78 -9.05 -3.19
C THR A 39 4.88 -10.12 -3.23
N PHE A 40 5.79 -10.15 -2.26
CA PHE A 40 6.87 -11.14 -2.18
C PHE A 40 6.60 -12.25 -1.16
N THR A 41 5.77 -12.00 -0.16
CA THR A 41 5.51 -12.95 0.93
C THR A 41 4.20 -13.70 0.77
N LEU A 42 3.45 -13.44 -0.32
CA LEU A 42 2.15 -14.06 -0.57
C LEU A 42 2.17 -15.59 -0.51
N PRO A 43 3.15 -16.31 -1.07
CA PRO A 43 3.18 -17.77 -0.98
C PRO A 43 3.11 -18.28 0.46
N TYR A 44 3.85 -17.66 1.39
CA TYR A 44 3.80 -18.04 2.81
C TYR A 44 2.45 -17.76 3.48
N TRP A 45 1.75 -16.73 3.02
CA TRP A 45 0.41 -16.42 3.52
C TRP A 45 -0.62 -17.40 2.98
N LEU A 46 -0.47 -17.86 1.75
CA LEU A 46 -1.36 -18.85 1.14
C LEU A 46 -1.18 -20.24 1.75
N ASP A 47 0.00 -20.58 2.27
CA ASP A 47 0.18 -21.80 3.07
C ASP A 47 -0.66 -21.77 4.36
N ILE A 48 -0.94 -20.57 4.89
CA ILE A 48 -1.74 -20.39 6.11
C ILE A 48 -3.22 -20.16 5.78
N PHE A 49 -3.51 -19.47 4.69
CA PHE A 49 -4.84 -19.06 4.23
C PHE A 49 -5.02 -19.41 2.75
N PRO A 50 -5.18 -20.68 2.39
CA PRO A 50 -5.21 -21.12 0.99
C PRO A 50 -6.38 -20.53 0.19
N ASP A 51 -7.48 -20.21 0.86
CA ASP A 51 -8.70 -19.66 0.25
C ASP A 51 -8.75 -18.12 0.29
N ALA A 52 -7.65 -17.43 0.67
CA ALA A 52 -7.63 -15.98 0.75
C ALA A 52 -7.83 -15.35 -0.62
N LYS A 53 -8.77 -14.41 -0.73
CA LYS A 53 -8.96 -13.59 -1.93
C LYS A 53 -7.94 -12.44 -1.92
N ILE A 54 -7.24 -12.25 -3.04
CA ILE A 54 -6.14 -11.30 -3.16
C ILE A 54 -6.60 -10.09 -3.98
N LEU A 55 -6.42 -8.90 -3.44
CA LEU A 55 -6.57 -7.65 -4.18
C LEU A 55 -5.19 -7.09 -4.49
N TYR A 56 -4.82 -7.10 -5.77
CA TYR A 56 -3.58 -6.50 -6.24
C TYR A 56 -3.88 -5.16 -6.88
N ILE A 57 -3.37 -4.08 -6.27
CA ILE A 57 -3.58 -2.71 -6.74
C ILE A 57 -2.27 -2.15 -7.23
N SER A 58 -2.21 -1.76 -8.50
CA SER A 58 -1.08 -1.03 -9.07
C SER A 58 -1.42 0.45 -9.26
N ARG A 59 -0.39 1.26 -9.44
CA ARG A 59 -0.49 2.67 -9.77
C ARG A 59 0.64 3.05 -10.74
N HIS A 60 0.44 4.11 -11.51
CA HIS A 60 1.42 4.64 -12.47
C HIS A 60 2.80 4.83 -11.84
N GLY A 61 3.83 4.26 -12.50
CA GLY A 61 5.18 4.14 -11.93
C GLY A 61 5.81 5.46 -11.52
N VAL A 62 5.61 6.52 -12.30
CA VAL A 62 6.16 7.85 -11.97
C VAL A 62 5.51 8.45 -10.73
N ASP A 63 4.19 8.28 -10.56
CA ASP A 63 3.50 8.73 -9.35
C ASP A 63 3.95 7.96 -8.10
N VAL A 64 4.20 6.66 -8.26
CA VAL A 64 4.73 5.83 -7.16
C VAL A 64 6.16 6.25 -6.82
N ALA A 65 7.03 6.39 -7.83
CA ALA A 65 8.41 6.82 -7.63
C ALA A 65 8.50 8.18 -6.92
N ASN A 66 7.73 9.17 -7.37
CA ASN A 66 7.67 10.47 -6.72
C ASN A 66 7.18 10.39 -5.27
N SER A 67 6.17 9.57 -5.00
CA SER A 67 5.67 9.36 -3.64
C SER A 67 6.71 8.71 -2.73
N LEU A 68 7.52 7.79 -3.25
CA LEU A 68 8.60 7.14 -2.52
C LEU A 68 9.72 8.13 -2.19
N VAL A 69 10.18 8.90 -3.18
CA VAL A 69 11.21 9.95 -3.00
C VAL A 69 10.75 11.00 -1.98
N THR A 70 9.53 11.50 -2.13
CA THR A 70 8.97 12.49 -1.20
C THR A 70 8.91 11.97 0.23
N ARG A 71 8.51 10.71 0.42
CA ARG A 71 8.46 10.07 1.74
C ARG A 71 9.86 9.91 2.33
N GLU A 72 10.82 9.47 1.53
CA GLU A 72 12.21 9.28 1.96
C GLU A 72 12.81 10.61 2.41
N ASN A 73 12.68 11.66 1.59
CA ASN A 73 13.18 13.01 1.90
C ASN A 73 12.53 13.58 3.17
N LYS A 74 11.24 13.34 3.38
CA LYS A 74 10.54 13.74 4.60
C LYS A 74 11.11 13.04 5.84
N ILE A 75 11.35 11.73 5.76
CA ILE A 75 11.94 10.96 6.87
C ILE A 75 13.33 11.48 7.20
N PHE A 76 14.16 11.81 6.18
CA PHE A 76 15.48 12.41 6.41
C PHE A 76 15.38 13.78 7.06
N SER A 77 14.51 14.66 6.59
CA SER A 77 14.33 15.99 7.19
C SER A 77 13.81 15.92 8.62
N ASP A 78 12.80 15.08 8.90
CA ASP A 78 12.25 14.91 10.23
C ASP A 78 13.27 14.32 11.21
N ASN A 79 14.09 13.36 10.76
CA ASN A 79 15.18 12.79 11.57
C ASN A 79 16.29 13.81 11.88
N LEU A 80 16.65 14.67 10.93
CA LEU A 80 17.59 15.76 11.18
C LEU A 80 17.05 16.72 12.24
N HIS A 81 15.79 17.15 12.12
CA HIS A 81 15.17 18.04 13.10
C HIS A 81 14.99 17.39 14.48
N GLN A 82 14.67 16.11 14.57
CA GLN A 82 14.52 15.39 15.84
C GLN A 82 15.88 15.13 16.50
N ASN A 83 16.92 14.82 15.74
CA ASN A 83 18.27 14.63 16.29
C ASN A 83 18.82 15.93 16.90
N PHE A 84 18.57 17.08 16.30
CA PHE A 84 18.94 18.37 16.90
C PHE A 84 18.12 18.71 18.16
N ARG A 85 16.86 18.28 18.26
CA ARG A 85 16.02 18.49 19.44
C ARG A 85 16.30 17.49 20.57
N ASN A 86 16.70 16.28 20.25
CA ASN A 86 16.88 15.18 21.21
C ASN A 86 18.29 15.08 21.79
N LEU A 87 19.29 15.71 21.19
CA LEU A 87 20.63 15.82 21.79
C LEU A 87 20.60 16.44 23.19
N ASN A 88 19.61 17.28 23.49
CA ASN A 88 19.40 17.86 24.81
C ASN A 88 18.50 17.00 25.75
N LYS A 89 17.85 15.95 25.25
CA LYS A 89 16.98 15.05 26.04
C LYS A 89 17.54 13.65 26.23
N LEU A 90 18.60 13.27 25.52
CA LEU A 90 19.17 11.91 25.48
C LEU A 90 20.06 11.56 26.65
N ALA A 91 20.21 12.46 27.66
CA ALA A 91 20.93 12.12 28.88
C ALA A 91 20.13 11.27 29.89
N SER A 92 18.84 11.02 29.67
CA SER A 92 17.99 10.47 30.75
C SER A 92 17.12 9.26 30.44
N LEU A 93 17.01 8.73 29.22
CA LEU A 93 16.15 7.54 29.00
C LEU A 93 16.63 6.60 27.91
N HIS A 94 17.04 5.43 28.33
CA HIS A 94 17.26 4.24 27.54
C HIS A 94 15.96 3.80 26.85
N LEU A 95 15.92 3.90 25.55
CA LEU A 95 15.29 3.05 24.53
C LEU A 95 14.84 3.86 23.31
N PRO A 96 15.51 3.76 22.18
CA PRO A 96 15.01 4.33 20.94
C PRO A 96 14.10 3.32 20.25
N ILE A 97 12.81 3.37 20.49
CA ILE A 97 11.87 2.86 19.49
C ILE A 97 11.75 3.97 18.45
N ILE A 98 12.73 4.09 17.58
CA ILE A 98 12.72 5.00 16.45
C ILE A 98 11.83 4.36 15.37
N ARG A 99 10.52 4.54 15.50
CA ARG A 99 9.58 4.29 14.41
C ARG A 99 9.88 5.26 13.28
N GLY A 100 10.63 4.84 12.29
CA GLY A 100 10.91 5.63 11.09
C GLY A 100 12.35 5.54 10.59
N SER A 101 13.35 5.56 11.46
CA SER A 101 14.75 5.55 11.01
C SER A 101 15.23 4.21 10.45
N MET A 102 14.60 3.09 10.79
CA MET A 102 14.89 1.79 10.19
C MET A 102 14.30 1.61 8.79
N LEU A 103 13.43 2.50 8.32
CA LEU A 103 12.75 2.42 7.02
C LEU A 103 13.32 3.39 5.98
N ALA A 104 14.15 4.32 6.37
CA ALA A 104 14.88 5.19 5.46
C ALA A 104 16.14 4.45 5.01
N SER A 105 16.03 3.69 3.94
CA SER A 105 17.15 2.91 3.40
C SER A 105 18.05 3.70 2.47
N GLY A 106 17.67 4.92 2.11
CA GLY A 106 18.32 5.72 1.06
C GLY A 106 18.14 5.18 -0.36
N HIS A 107 17.55 3.99 -0.50
CA HIS A 107 17.37 3.34 -1.81
C HIS A 107 16.35 4.04 -2.71
N CYS A 108 15.47 4.88 -2.16
CA CYS A 108 14.48 5.63 -2.94
C CYS A 108 14.75 7.14 -2.92
N SER A 109 16.00 7.57 -2.78
CA SER A 109 16.37 8.99 -2.78
C SER A 109 16.30 9.65 -4.16
N LYS A 110 16.36 8.85 -5.24
CA LYS A 110 16.26 9.29 -6.64
C LYS A 110 15.04 8.68 -7.32
N LEU A 111 14.48 9.43 -8.28
CA LEU A 111 13.34 8.94 -9.07
C LEU A 111 13.64 7.63 -9.80
N SER A 112 14.85 7.48 -10.37
CA SER A 112 15.29 6.26 -11.04
C SER A 112 15.26 5.04 -10.13
N ASP A 113 15.78 5.18 -8.91
CA ASP A 113 15.88 4.06 -7.98
C ASP A 113 14.50 3.66 -7.44
N ALA A 114 13.67 4.66 -7.14
CA ALA A 114 12.28 4.45 -6.75
C ALA A 114 11.44 3.82 -7.88
N PHE A 115 11.70 4.20 -9.13
CA PHE A 115 11.04 3.61 -10.31
C PHE A 115 11.50 2.16 -10.54
N ASN A 116 12.77 1.84 -10.40
CA ASN A 116 13.29 0.48 -10.48
C ASN A 116 12.67 -0.44 -9.40
N LEU A 117 12.44 0.11 -8.21
CA LEU A 117 11.71 -0.61 -7.17
C LEU A 117 10.26 -0.89 -7.61
N TRP A 118 9.56 0.11 -8.19
CA TRP A 118 8.22 -0.09 -8.75
C TRP A 118 8.20 -1.18 -9.83
N GLU A 119 9.16 -1.18 -10.77
CA GLU A 119 9.26 -2.25 -11.79
C GLU A 119 9.42 -3.63 -11.17
N THR A 120 10.22 -3.75 -10.11
CA THR A 120 10.43 -5.01 -9.39
C THR A 120 9.11 -5.53 -8.80
N TYR A 121 8.31 -4.63 -8.19
CA TYR A 121 6.98 -4.98 -7.69
C TYR A 121 6.01 -5.34 -8.81
N MET A 122 6.04 -4.64 -9.94
CA MET A 122 5.18 -4.93 -11.08
C MET A 122 5.47 -6.30 -11.70
N LYS A 123 6.75 -6.63 -11.92
CA LYS A 123 7.18 -7.95 -12.41
C LYS A 123 6.69 -9.08 -11.51
N GLN A 124 6.91 -8.93 -10.20
CA GLN A 124 6.43 -9.91 -9.24
C GLN A 124 4.89 -9.99 -9.20
N GLY A 125 4.21 -8.86 -9.35
CA GLY A 125 2.75 -8.79 -9.43
C GLY A 125 2.19 -9.53 -10.64
N ASP A 126 2.79 -9.35 -11.82
CA ASP A 126 2.39 -10.06 -13.04
C ASP A 126 2.56 -11.59 -12.89
N GLU A 127 3.64 -12.04 -12.26
CA GLU A 127 3.82 -13.47 -11.94
C GLU A 127 2.71 -13.99 -11.02
N LEU A 128 2.34 -13.22 -10.00
CA LEU A 128 1.25 -13.58 -9.09
C LEU A 128 -0.10 -13.65 -9.82
N ILE A 129 -0.42 -12.65 -10.65
CA ILE A 129 -1.67 -12.62 -11.43
C ILE A 129 -1.77 -13.87 -12.31
N ASN A 130 -0.71 -14.20 -13.01
CA ASN A 130 -0.68 -15.37 -13.90
C ASN A 130 -0.81 -16.70 -13.11
N LYS A 131 -0.25 -16.77 -11.91
CA LYS A 131 -0.26 -17.97 -11.08
C LYS A 131 -1.59 -18.17 -10.35
N MET A 132 -2.21 -17.09 -9.88
CA MET A 132 -3.36 -17.15 -8.98
C MET A 132 -4.71 -17.22 -9.69
N GLY A 133 -4.78 -16.86 -10.97
CA GLY A 133 -6.01 -16.93 -11.77
C GLY A 133 -7.19 -16.19 -11.10
N SER A 134 -8.27 -16.91 -10.82
CA SER A 134 -9.49 -16.34 -10.22
C SER A 134 -9.37 -15.95 -8.75
N GLN A 135 -8.29 -16.32 -8.08
CA GLN A 135 -8.06 -15.99 -6.65
C GLN A 135 -7.54 -14.56 -6.46
N ILE A 136 -7.10 -13.90 -7.54
CA ILE A 136 -6.58 -12.54 -7.51
C ILE A 136 -7.41 -11.59 -8.38
N LEU A 137 -7.81 -10.45 -7.82
CA LEU A 137 -8.40 -9.34 -8.56
C LEU A 137 -7.36 -8.24 -8.73
N TYR A 138 -7.01 -7.95 -9.99
CA TYR A 138 -6.13 -6.86 -10.35
C TYR A 138 -6.92 -5.57 -10.60
N LEU A 139 -6.51 -4.49 -9.96
CA LEU A 139 -7.09 -3.15 -10.08
C LEU A 139 -5.99 -2.13 -10.37
N LYS A 140 -6.22 -1.24 -11.32
CA LYS A 140 -5.42 -0.03 -11.47
C LYS A 140 -5.99 1.08 -10.60
N TYR A 141 -5.16 1.74 -9.82
CA TYR A 141 -5.57 2.87 -8.99
C TYR A 141 -6.25 3.96 -9.82
N GLU A 142 -5.76 4.19 -11.02
CA GLU A 142 -6.31 5.16 -11.97
C GLU A 142 -7.75 4.81 -12.37
N SER A 143 -8.03 3.54 -12.65
CA SER A 143 -9.40 3.09 -12.97
C SER A 143 -10.35 3.28 -11.78
N VAL A 144 -9.86 3.03 -10.55
CA VAL A 144 -10.66 3.27 -9.33
C VAL A 144 -10.99 4.76 -9.15
N LEU A 145 -10.10 5.67 -9.56
CA LEU A 145 -10.38 7.11 -9.49
C LEU A 145 -11.30 7.60 -10.63
N ASP A 146 -11.20 6.98 -11.79
CA ASP A 146 -11.94 7.38 -12.99
C ASP A 146 -13.37 6.81 -12.98
N GLU A 147 -13.50 5.50 -12.78
CA GLU A 147 -14.78 4.78 -12.81
C GLU A 147 -15.07 4.04 -11.48
N PRO A 148 -15.20 4.77 -10.36
CA PRO A 148 -15.26 4.17 -9.03
C PRO A 148 -16.43 3.20 -8.84
N LEU A 149 -17.59 3.48 -9.38
CA LEU A 149 -18.76 2.60 -9.24
C LEU A 149 -18.57 1.28 -9.97
N TYR A 150 -17.94 1.30 -11.13
CA TYR A 150 -17.63 0.08 -11.88
C TYR A 150 -16.61 -0.78 -11.11
N GLU A 151 -15.55 -0.18 -10.61
CA GLU A 151 -14.53 -0.91 -9.86
C GLU A 151 -15.05 -1.42 -8.50
N ILE A 152 -15.96 -0.69 -7.84
CA ILE A 152 -16.66 -1.17 -6.64
C ILE A 152 -17.51 -2.39 -6.96
N THR A 153 -18.23 -2.39 -8.09
CA THR A 153 -19.05 -3.55 -8.50
C THR A 153 -18.20 -4.79 -8.73
N LYS A 154 -17.09 -4.65 -9.46
CA LYS A 154 -16.11 -5.76 -9.63
C LYS A 154 -15.58 -6.29 -8.31
N LEU A 155 -15.30 -5.37 -7.37
CA LEU A 155 -14.82 -5.74 -6.04
C LEU A 155 -15.88 -6.53 -5.26
N GLU A 156 -17.14 -6.11 -5.33
CA GLU A 156 -18.26 -6.78 -4.66
C GLU A 156 -18.48 -8.20 -5.22
N GLU A 157 -18.45 -8.34 -6.54
CA GLU A 157 -18.55 -9.63 -7.22
C GLU A 157 -17.40 -10.56 -6.82
N PHE A 158 -16.17 -10.05 -6.87
CA PHE A 158 -14.98 -10.82 -6.50
C PHE A 158 -14.99 -11.25 -5.03
N LEU A 159 -15.35 -10.37 -4.12
CA LEU A 159 -15.38 -10.65 -2.68
C LEU A 159 -16.66 -11.32 -2.21
N GLU A 160 -17.67 -11.47 -3.11
CA GLU A 160 -19.01 -11.99 -2.77
C GLU A 160 -19.65 -11.17 -1.63
N LEU A 161 -19.48 -9.87 -1.67
CA LEU A 161 -19.99 -8.92 -0.69
C LEU A 161 -20.97 -7.96 -1.34
N LYS A 162 -21.83 -7.36 -0.52
CA LYS A 162 -22.62 -6.18 -0.94
C LYS A 162 -22.29 -5.01 -0.04
N ILE A 163 -21.82 -3.92 -0.63
CA ILE A 163 -21.57 -2.66 0.06
C ILE A 163 -22.89 -1.88 0.08
N PRO A 164 -23.40 -1.46 1.24
CA PRO A 164 -24.60 -0.63 1.33
C PRO A 164 -24.46 0.66 0.50
N GLU A 165 -25.55 1.08 -0.15
CA GLU A 165 -25.55 2.22 -1.06
C GLU A 165 -24.99 3.49 -0.43
N ASN A 166 -25.40 3.78 0.81
CA ASN A 166 -24.89 4.92 1.57
C ASN A 166 -23.38 4.87 1.85
N GLN A 167 -22.76 3.69 1.83
CA GLN A 167 -21.30 3.54 1.93
C GLN A 167 -20.63 3.68 0.57
N ARG A 168 -21.24 3.16 -0.51
CA ARG A 168 -20.76 3.38 -1.88
C ARG A 168 -20.67 4.87 -2.18
N ASP A 169 -21.74 5.64 -1.86
CA ASP A 169 -21.76 7.08 -2.07
C ASP A 169 -20.66 7.79 -1.31
N LYS A 170 -20.41 7.41 -0.05
CA LYS A 170 -19.29 7.95 0.74
C LYS A 170 -17.93 7.66 0.13
N ILE A 171 -17.73 6.46 -0.40
CA ILE A 171 -16.48 6.06 -1.07
C ILE A 171 -16.29 6.92 -2.31
N VAL A 172 -17.31 7.02 -3.16
CA VAL A 172 -17.25 7.80 -4.41
C VAL A 172 -17.02 9.29 -4.13
N PHE A 173 -17.72 9.85 -3.14
CA PHE A 173 -17.53 11.25 -2.73
C PHE A 173 -16.13 11.52 -2.16
N GLY A 174 -15.54 10.53 -1.48
CA GLY A 174 -14.20 10.63 -0.89
C GLY A 174 -13.05 10.49 -1.91
N ILE A 175 -13.34 10.21 -3.19
CA ILE A 175 -12.32 10.03 -4.22
C ILE A 175 -11.65 11.35 -4.58
N ASN A 176 -10.33 11.36 -4.48
CA ASN A 176 -9.49 12.50 -4.81
C ASN A 176 -9.03 12.44 -6.28
N LYS A 177 -9.87 12.86 -7.22
CA LYS A 177 -9.59 12.87 -8.67
C LYS A 177 -8.30 13.62 -9.06
N PRO A 178 -7.87 14.74 -8.44
CA PRO A 178 -6.58 15.37 -8.70
C PRO A 178 -5.35 14.48 -8.54
N ARG A 179 -5.50 13.31 -7.91
CA ARG A 179 -4.41 12.30 -7.84
C ARG A 179 -4.28 11.42 -9.08
N LEU A 180 -5.22 11.51 -10.01
CA LEU A 180 -5.19 10.79 -11.27
C LEU A 180 -4.05 11.35 -12.13
N PHE A 181 -3.05 10.52 -12.43
CA PHE A 181 -1.86 10.91 -13.19
C PHE A 181 -1.25 12.24 -12.74
N ALA A 182 -1.09 12.41 -11.41
CA ALA A 182 -0.64 13.66 -10.81
C ALA A 182 0.74 14.11 -11.32
N TYR A 183 1.59 13.18 -11.79
CA TYR A 183 2.88 13.47 -12.39
C TYR A 183 2.80 14.41 -13.60
N LYS A 184 1.65 14.47 -14.30
CA LYS A 184 1.44 15.34 -15.48
C LYS A 184 1.45 16.83 -15.12
N ASN A 185 1.22 17.17 -13.85
CA ASN A 185 1.24 18.54 -13.35
C ASN A 185 2.64 19.05 -12.96
N ASP A 186 3.66 18.22 -13.11
CA ASP A 186 5.06 18.53 -12.79
C ASP A 186 5.93 18.28 -14.02
N SER A 187 6.65 19.31 -14.47
CA SER A 187 7.46 19.24 -15.70
C SER A 187 8.63 18.27 -15.61
N GLU A 188 9.24 18.11 -14.43
CA GLU A 188 10.34 17.19 -14.19
C GLU A 188 9.81 15.74 -14.26
N LEU A 189 8.71 15.45 -13.57
CA LEU A 189 8.07 14.14 -13.58
C LEU A 189 7.54 13.78 -14.97
N LEU A 190 7.01 14.77 -15.71
CA LEU A 190 6.56 14.56 -17.08
C LEU A 190 7.74 14.20 -18.01
N ASN A 191 8.88 14.86 -17.86
CA ASN A 191 10.07 14.52 -18.63
C ASN A 191 10.64 13.15 -18.23
N PHE A 192 10.65 12.84 -16.94
CA PHE A 192 11.04 11.53 -16.46
C PHE A 192 10.12 10.42 -17.01
N SER A 193 8.81 10.66 -17.08
CA SER A 193 7.86 9.68 -17.66
C SER A 193 8.18 9.33 -19.10
N LYS A 194 8.62 10.31 -19.91
CA LYS A 194 9.04 10.09 -21.29
C LYS A 194 10.29 9.20 -21.37
N SER A 195 11.25 9.37 -20.45
CA SER A 195 12.48 8.58 -20.43
C SER A 195 12.25 7.11 -20.06
N VAL A 196 11.21 6.81 -19.28
CA VAL A 196 10.85 5.46 -18.83
C VAL A 196 9.63 4.87 -19.56
N LYS A 197 9.22 5.48 -20.68
CA LYS A 197 8.01 5.12 -21.43
C LYS A 197 7.94 3.63 -21.78
N ASN A 198 9.03 3.03 -22.20
CA ASN A 198 9.06 1.62 -22.60
C ASN A 198 8.71 0.70 -21.42
N ALA A 199 9.25 0.98 -20.24
CA ALA A 199 8.94 0.23 -19.04
C ALA A 199 7.48 0.45 -18.59
N LEU A 200 6.96 1.67 -18.68
CA LEU A 200 5.55 1.95 -18.39
C LEU A 200 4.62 1.17 -19.32
N ASN A 201 4.93 1.16 -20.64
CA ASN A 201 4.13 0.46 -21.63
C ASN A 201 4.08 -1.05 -21.37
N GLN A 202 5.19 -1.64 -20.91
CA GLN A 202 5.27 -3.07 -20.57
C GLN A 202 4.20 -3.48 -19.55
N PHE A 203 3.84 -2.57 -18.62
CA PHE A 203 2.84 -2.79 -17.59
C PHE A 203 1.48 -2.14 -17.89
N GLY A 204 1.25 -1.78 -19.17
CA GLY A 204 -0.02 -1.25 -19.64
C GLY A 204 -0.33 0.19 -19.23
N TYR A 205 0.71 1.01 -19.00
CA TYR A 205 0.61 2.46 -18.76
C TYR A 205 1.03 3.23 -20.01
N ASN A 206 0.17 3.23 -21.04
CA ASN A 206 0.42 3.81 -22.38
C ASN A 206 -0.05 5.27 -22.41
N HIS A 207 0.67 6.19 -21.78
CA HIS A 207 0.26 7.61 -21.77
C HIS A 207 1.36 8.56 -22.22
#